data_143cc3ca696ab383533c0fc6946993ba
#
_entry.id   143cc3ca696ab383533c0fc6946993ba
#
_cell.length_a   1.000
_cell.length_b   1.000
_cell.length_c   1.000
_cell.angle_alpha   90.00
_cell.angle_beta   90.00
_cell.angle_gamma   90.00
#
_symmetry.space_group_name_H-M   'P 1'
#
loop_
_entity.id
_entity.type
_entity.pdbx_description
1 polymer ?
#
loop_
_entity_poly.entity_id
_entity_poly.type
_entity_poly.pdbx_seq_one_letter_code
_entity_poly.pdbx_strand_id
1 'polypeptide(L)'
;MSKYRFLLINAFSLAPGNDFAMRSYTGPKETQVYNYEDLKPFLADIDWDLHPGALATHGNFPVTTREAFMSVGNNRLPLVREACAGGKYDAIVLLGGGDPGYMEAREISRRYRIPVTTSAHAQMHIAGLLGNKFSIVDISESHNMQMYHLVVQYRMTERCASIRNVNFPLPTPNHPNDRPIQVERDRAIQSGTSDMLEAAVTESIAAIEEDGADTIILGCSAAFWLQPLLQKRLLEIGWDVPVLEGARAAIQVAKMLVDLGVDASGLAFPGERPAMWRRRKVF
;
A
#
# COMPACT_ATOMS: atom_id res chain seq x y z
N MET A 1 -4.31 -24.80 12.13
CA MET A 1 -2.89 -24.42 12.05
C MET A 1 -2.76 -23.38 10.96
N SER A 2 -2.02 -22.30 11.21
CA SER A 2 -1.74 -21.27 10.19
C SER A 2 -0.91 -21.88 9.06
N LYS A 3 -1.27 -21.56 7.81
CA LYS A 3 -0.57 -22.08 6.61
C LYS A 3 0.70 -21.29 6.30
N TYR A 4 0.72 -19.99 6.68
CA TYR A 4 1.77 -19.05 6.37
C TYR A 4 2.31 -18.36 7.62
N ARG A 5 3.54 -17.87 7.56
CA ARG A 5 4.14 -17.05 8.59
C ARG A 5 4.72 -15.78 7.99
N PHE A 6 4.06 -14.63 8.23
CA PHE A 6 4.41 -13.36 7.60
C PHE A 6 4.89 -12.33 8.61
N LEU A 7 5.82 -11.48 8.17
CA LEU A 7 6.13 -10.23 8.83
C LEU A 7 5.47 -9.08 8.07
N LEU A 8 4.60 -8.35 8.74
CA LEU A 8 4.04 -7.09 8.26
C LEU A 8 4.88 -5.93 8.82
N ILE A 9 5.30 -4.99 7.96
CA ILE A 9 6.07 -3.82 8.38
C ILE A 9 5.27 -2.57 8.02
N ASN A 10 4.80 -1.83 9.02
CA ASN A 10 4.17 -0.52 8.80
C ASN A 10 5.15 0.48 8.16
N ALA A 11 4.61 1.48 7.45
CA ALA A 11 5.43 2.51 6.85
C ALA A 11 6.21 3.30 7.90
N PHE A 12 5.53 3.69 8.96
CA PHE A 12 6.09 4.50 10.05
C PHE A 12 5.26 4.31 11.32
N SER A 13 5.82 4.72 12.45
CA SER A 13 5.09 5.00 13.68
C SER A 13 5.06 6.52 13.94
N LEU A 14 4.16 6.97 14.81
CA LEU A 14 4.10 8.36 15.27
C LEU A 14 4.43 8.44 16.75
N ALA A 15 4.94 9.61 17.18
CA ALA A 15 5.16 9.88 18.58
C ALA A 15 3.84 9.89 19.36
N PRO A 16 3.85 9.59 20.67
CA PRO A 16 2.67 9.71 21.52
C PRO A 16 2.06 11.13 21.44
N GLY A 17 0.73 11.21 21.49
CA GLY A 17 0.01 12.49 21.45
C GLY A 17 -0.08 13.13 20.06
N ASN A 18 0.08 12.33 18.99
CA ASN A 18 -0.14 12.80 17.62
C ASN A 18 -1.62 13.08 17.32
N ASP A 19 -1.85 13.95 16.33
CA ASP A 19 -3.20 14.35 15.90
C ASP A 19 -3.78 13.42 14.83
N PHE A 20 -3.06 12.39 14.42
CA PHE A 20 -3.47 11.46 13.38
C PHE A 20 -3.80 10.08 13.94
N ALA A 21 -5.04 9.90 14.38
CA ALA A 21 -5.51 8.74 15.14
C ALA A 21 -6.18 7.64 14.27
N MET A 22 -5.67 7.38 13.07
CA MET A 22 -6.22 6.33 12.18
C MET A 22 -5.96 4.91 12.68
N ARG A 23 -4.99 4.73 13.59
CA ARG A 23 -4.63 3.47 14.24
C ARG A 23 -3.93 3.75 15.57
N SER A 24 -3.79 2.74 16.41
CA SER A 24 -2.87 2.83 17.55
C SER A 24 -1.41 2.76 17.09
N TYR A 25 -0.50 3.33 17.84
CA TYR A 25 0.95 3.21 17.62
C TYR A 25 1.64 2.40 18.72
N THR A 26 0.87 1.91 19.69
CA THR A 26 1.29 1.06 20.82
C THR A 26 0.21 0.01 21.11
N GLY A 27 0.54 -1.01 21.90
CA GLY A 27 -0.42 -2.04 22.31
C GLY A 27 -0.48 -3.24 21.36
N PRO A 28 -1.62 -3.97 21.33
CA PRO A 28 -1.77 -5.16 20.49
C PRO A 28 -1.57 -4.88 19.02
N LYS A 29 -0.95 -5.82 18.28
CA LYS A 29 -0.64 -5.67 16.86
C LYS A 29 -1.89 -5.40 15.99
N GLU A 30 -3.02 -5.94 16.39
CA GLU A 30 -4.31 -5.77 15.73
C GLU A 30 -4.76 -4.31 15.69
N THR A 31 -4.47 -3.55 16.74
CA THR A 31 -4.81 -2.12 16.83
C THR A 31 -3.82 -1.23 16.07
N GLN A 32 -2.66 -1.78 15.70
CA GLN A 32 -1.60 -1.05 15.02
C GLN A 32 -1.65 -1.17 13.48
N VAL A 33 -2.61 -1.90 12.94
CA VAL A 33 -2.82 -2.05 11.49
C VAL A 33 -4.02 -1.21 11.06
N TYR A 34 -3.89 -0.47 9.96
CA TYR A 34 -5.03 0.24 9.38
C TYR A 34 -6.12 -0.75 8.96
N ASN A 35 -7.38 -0.44 9.33
CA ASN A 35 -8.56 -1.19 8.91
C ASN A 35 -8.45 -2.70 9.21
N TYR A 36 -7.99 -3.02 10.43
CA TYR A 36 -7.75 -4.43 10.82
C TYR A 36 -8.97 -5.33 10.62
N GLU A 37 -10.18 -4.86 10.95
CA GLU A 37 -11.41 -5.68 10.80
C GLU A 37 -11.64 -6.09 9.34
N ASP A 38 -11.30 -5.22 8.39
CA ASP A 38 -11.37 -5.52 6.96
C ASP A 38 -10.26 -6.49 6.51
N LEU A 39 -9.11 -6.49 7.18
CA LEU A 39 -7.97 -7.36 6.87
C LEU A 39 -8.06 -8.72 7.57
N LYS A 40 -8.79 -8.82 8.66
CA LYS A 40 -8.89 -10.02 9.50
C LYS A 40 -9.24 -11.30 8.72
N PRO A 41 -10.20 -11.30 7.78
CA PRO A 41 -10.46 -12.49 6.97
C PRO A 41 -9.27 -12.94 6.12
N PHE A 42 -8.44 -12.01 5.66
CA PHE A 42 -7.27 -12.27 4.82
C PHE A 42 -6.06 -12.73 5.63
N LEU A 43 -6.06 -12.47 6.94
CA LEU A 43 -5.03 -12.87 7.89
C LEU A 43 -5.37 -14.18 8.64
N ALA A 44 -6.57 -14.75 8.45
CA ALA A 44 -7.08 -15.86 9.24
C ALA A 44 -6.22 -17.14 9.16
N ASP A 45 -5.54 -17.37 8.05
CA ASP A 45 -4.66 -18.52 7.82
C ASP A 45 -3.16 -18.18 7.94
N ILE A 46 -2.84 -16.98 8.44
CA ILE A 46 -1.48 -16.48 8.62
C ILE A 46 -1.12 -16.37 10.09
N ASP A 47 0.00 -16.95 10.51
CA ASP A 47 0.71 -16.55 11.72
C ASP A 47 1.55 -15.31 11.36
N TRP A 48 1.16 -14.15 11.87
CA TRP A 48 1.79 -12.89 11.48
C TRP A 48 2.34 -12.11 12.66
N ASP A 49 3.49 -11.52 12.44
CA ASP A 49 4.06 -10.51 13.33
C ASP A 49 3.95 -9.13 12.69
N LEU A 50 3.95 -8.09 13.51
CA LEU A 50 3.94 -6.71 13.07
C LEU A 50 5.15 -5.95 13.61
N HIS A 51 5.86 -5.27 12.71
CA HIS A 51 6.80 -4.21 13.09
C HIS A 51 6.10 -2.86 12.91
N PRO A 52 6.04 -1.98 13.94
CA PRO A 52 5.30 -0.72 13.88
C PRO A 52 5.86 0.31 12.87
N GLY A 53 7.03 0.06 12.31
CA GLY A 53 7.79 1.02 11.53
C GLY A 53 8.69 1.89 12.44
N ALA A 54 9.66 2.58 11.85
CA ALA A 54 10.42 3.61 12.54
C ALA A 54 9.58 4.87 12.77
N LEU A 55 10.00 5.72 13.69
CA LEU A 55 9.35 7.00 13.91
C LEU A 55 9.39 7.85 12.63
N ALA A 56 8.27 8.48 12.29
CA ALA A 56 8.18 9.38 11.14
C ALA A 56 9.14 10.57 11.29
N THR A 57 9.59 11.12 10.16
CA THR A 57 10.58 12.21 10.10
C THR A 57 10.20 13.41 10.99
N HIS A 58 8.92 13.74 11.05
CA HIS A 58 8.39 14.84 11.87
C HIS A 58 7.71 14.35 13.15
N GLY A 59 7.97 13.11 13.59
CA GLY A 59 7.55 12.54 14.86
C GLY A 59 6.03 12.43 15.04
N ASN A 60 5.34 13.57 15.15
CA ASN A 60 3.89 13.63 15.40
C ASN A 60 3.03 13.63 14.14
N PHE A 61 3.63 13.72 12.96
CA PHE A 61 2.90 13.86 11.69
C PHE A 61 3.18 12.70 10.74
N PRO A 62 2.15 12.25 9.98
CA PRO A 62 2.33 11.21 8.99
C PRO A 62 3.24 11.63 7.84
N VAL A 63 3.68 10.64 7.09
CA VAL A 63 4.60 10.81 5.95
C VAL A 63 3.81 11.34 4.74
N THR A 64 4.20 12.53 4.26
CA THR A 64 3.53 13.21 3.14
C THR A 64 4.50 13.71 2.07
N THR A 65 5.79 13.86 2.40
CA THR A 65 6.80 14.40 1.48
C THR A 65 7.67 13.31 0.88
N ARG A 66 8.27 13.59 -0.27
CA ARG A 66 9.22 12.67 -0.92
C ARG A 66 10.45 12.38 -0.05
N GLU A 67 10.95 13.37 0.68
CA GLU A 67 12.02 13.20 1.66
C GLU A 67 11.61 12.19 2.75
N ALA A 68 10.41 12.35 3.30
CA ALA A 68 9.90 11.45 4.32
C ALA A 68 9.68 10.02 3.77
N PHE A 69 9.19 9.86 2.53
CA PHE A 69 9.11 8.56 1.86
C PHE A 69 10.49 7.89 1.71
N MET A 70 11.51 8.66 1.32
CA MET A 70 12.88 8.15 1.23
C MET A 70 13.42 7.70 2.59
N SER A 71 13.18 8.48 3.64
CA SER A 71 13.56 8.14 5.01
C SER A 71 12.88 6.85 5.49
N VAL A 72 11.59 6.68 5.21
CA VAL A 72 10.85 5.43 5.49
C VAL A 72 11.46 4.25 4.75
N GLY A 73 11.79 4.42 3.47
CA GLY A 73 12.47 3.39 2.68
C GLY A 73 13.76 2.94 3.36
N ASN A 74 14.65 3.87 3.68
CA ASN A 74 15.91 3.60 4.36
C ASN A 74 15.72 2.86 5.69
N ASN A 75 14.77 3.30 6.50
CA ASN A 75 14.51 2.72 7.82
C ASN A 75 13.95 1.29 7.76
N ARG A 76 13.29 0.91 6.67
CA ARG A 76 12.77 -0.45 6.47
C ARG A 76 13.84 -1.47 6.10
N LEU A 77 14.91 -1.06 5.40
CA LEU A 77 15.90 -2.01 4.87
C LEU A 77 16.64 -2.81 5.94
N PRO A 78 17.09 -2.23 7.08
CA PRO A 78 17.64 -2.99 8.19
C PRO A 78 16.66 -4.04 8.73
N LEU A 79 15.37 -3.68 8.87
CA LEU A 79 14.33 -4.57 9.38
C LEU A 79 14.12 -5.78 8.44
N VAL A 80 14.07 -5.51 7.14
CA VAL A 80 13.96 -6.59 6.13
C VAL A 80 15.19 -7.50 6.18
N ARG A 81 16.39 -6.94 6.31
CA ARG A 81 17.64 -7.73 6.39
C ARG A 81 17.65 -8.63 7.62
N GLU A 82 17.28 -8.09 8.78
CA GLU A 82 17.20 -8.85 10.04
C GLU A 82 16.15 -9.96 9.95
N ALA A 83 14.94 -9.65 9.48
CA ALA A 83 13.85 -10.59 9.31
C ALA A 83 14.24 -11.76 8.37
N CYS A 84 14.89 -11.43 7.26
CA CYS A 84 15.37 -12.43 6.30
C CYS A 84 16.47 -13.32 6.91
N ALA A 85 17.45 -12.73 7.60
CA ALA A 85 18.55 -13.47 8.23
C ALA A 85 18.05 -14.39 9.35
N GLY A 86 16.97 -14.01 10.04
CA GLY A 86 16.34 -14.81 11.09
C GLY A 86 15.63 -16.07 10.59
N GLY A 87 15.29 -16.16 9.29
CA GLY A 87 14.68 -17.35 8.66
C GLY A 87 13.32 -17.75 9.25
N LYS A 88 12.63 -16.81 9.89
CA LYS A 88 11.37 -17.06 10.60
C LYS A 88 10.13 -16.98 9.67
N TYR A 89 10.19 -16.19 8.62
CA TYR A 89 9.05 -15.80 7.83
C TYR A 89 9.08 -16.36 6.41
N ASP A 90 7.91 -16.75 5.89
CA ASP A 90 7.72 -17.19 4.52
C ASP A 90 7.63 -15.99 3.56
N ALA A 91 7.14 -14.85 4.05
CA ALA A 91 7.07 -13.60 3.29
C ALA A 91 7.14 -12.37 4.19
N ILE A 92 7.49 -11.22 3.59
CA ILE A 92 7.47 -9.90 4.22
C ILE A 92 6.51 -9.01 3.43
N VAL A 93 5.59 -8.33 4.13
CA VAL A 93 4.63 -7.40 3.53
C VAL A 93 4.94 -5.98 4.03
N LEU A 94 5.33 -5.10 3.11
CA LEU A 94 5.56 -3.69 3.40
C LEU A 94 4.24 -2.93 3.27
N LEU A 95 3.66 -2.53 4.40
CA LEU A 95 2.40 -1.79 4.45
C LEU A 95 2.62 -0.29 4.15
N GLY A 96 1.62 0.35 3.52
CA GLY A 96 1.65 1.77 3.16
C GLY A 96 1.46 2.00 1.67
N GLY A 97 0.88 3.14 1.27
CA GLY A 97 0.46 3.38 -0.11
C GLY A 97 1.59 3.67 -1.10
N GLY A 98 2.65 4.33 -0.66
CA GLY A 98 3.72 4.87 -1.54
C GLY A 98 4.93 3.94 -1.76
N ASP A 99 4.88 2.70 -1.34
CA ASP A 99 5.89 1.63 -1.52
C ASP A 99 7.36 1.98 -1.18
N PRO A 100 7.66 2.77 -0.13
CA PRO A 100 9.03 3.19 0.14
C PRO A 100 9.95 1.99 0.47
N GLY A 101 11.10 1.90 -0.22
CA GLY A 101 12.12 0.88 0.00
C GLY A 101 11.78 -0.51 -0.57
N TYR A 102 10.73 -0.62 -1.40
CA TYR A 102 10.28 -1.93 -1.91
C TYR A 102 11.28 -2.60 -2.85
N MET A 103 11.86 -1.85 -3.80
CA MET A 103 12.78 -2.43 -4.77
C MET A 103 14.05 -2.93 -4.09
N GLU A 104 14.56 -2.16 -3.15
CA GLU A 104 15.74 -2.49 -2.35
C GLU A 104 15.47 -3.66 -1.39
N ALA A 105 14.27 -3.70 -0.81
CA ALA A 105 13.85 -4.83 0.02
C ALA A 105 13.82 -6.16 -0.76
N ARG A 106 13.35 -6.14 -2.02
CA ARG A 106 13.39 -7.31 -2.90
C ARG A 106 14.82 -7.76 -3.21
N GLU A 107 15.75 -6.84 -3.38
CA GLU A 107 17.16 -7.16 -3.58
C GLU A 107 17.77 -7.83 -2.35
N ILE A 108 17.50 -7.29 -1.15
CA ILE A 108 17.95 -7.87 0.12
C ILE A 108 17.38 -9.29 0.32
N SER A 109 16.06 -9.44 0.15
CA SER A 109 15.35 -10.68 0.44
C SER A 109 15.67 -11.82 -0.55
N ARG A 110 16.04 -11.46 -1.78
CA ARG A 110 16.36 -12.40 -2.85
C ARG A 110 17.40 -13.47 -2.45
N ARG A 111 18.40 -13.08 -1.66
CA ARG A 111 19.43 -13.98 -1.12
C ARG A 111 18.82 -15.11 -0.27
N TYR A 112 17.73 -14.80 0.43
CA TYR A 112 17.07 -15.70 1.38
C TYR A 112 15.87 -16.43 0.79
N ARG A 113 15.52 -16.16 -0.47
CA ARG A 113 14.37 -16.74 -1.14
C ARG A 113 13.03 -16.39 -0.47
N ILE A 114 12.96 -15.23 0.17
CA ILE A 114 11.77 -14.74 0.85
C ILE A 114 11.11 -13.67 -0.03
N PRO A 115 9.86 -13.87 -0.53
CA PRO A 115 9.15 -12.86 -1.27
C PRO A 115 8.84 -11.65 -0.38
N VAL A 116 9.03 -10.46 -0.95
CA VAL A 116 8.60 -9.19 -0.37
C VAL A 116 7.51 -8.60 -1.26
N THR A 117 6.42 -8.15 -0.65
CA THR A 117 5.30 -7.50 -1.34
C THR A 117 4.98 -6.15 -0.74
N THR A 118 4.23 -5.34 -1.47
CA THR A 118 3.84 -3.99 -1.05
C THR A 118 2.55 -3.55 -1.74
N SER A 119 1.96 -2.46 -1.25
CA SER A 119 0.58 -2.07 -1.56
C SER A 119 0.37 -1.63 -3.01
N ALA A 120 1.07 -0.59 -3.47
CA ALA A 120 0.81 -0.03 -4.80
C ALA A 120 1.23 -0.99 -5.91
N HIS A 121 2.39 -1.65 -5.77
CA HIS A 121 2.84 -2.68 -6.73
C HIS A 121 1.80 -3.80 -6.86
N ALA A 122 1.31 -4.33 -5.75
CA ALA A 122 0.33 -5.42 -5.78
C ALA A 122 -0.99 -5.00 -6.44
N GLN A 123 -1.53 -3.81 -6.08
CA GLN A 123 -2.76 -3.29 -6.69
C GLN A 123 -2.62 -3.12 -8.21
N MET A 124 -1.55 -2.47 -8.68
CA MET A 124 -1.32 -2.19 -10.10
C MET A 124 -1.22 -3.47 -10.92
N HIS A 125 -0.57 -4.52 -10.38
CA HIS A 125 -0.45 -5.80 -11.08
C HIS A 125 -1.76 -6.59 -11.07
N ILE A 126 -2.50 -6.59 -9.95
CA ILE A 126 -3.84 -7.20 -9.89
C ILE A 126 -4.81 -6.46 -10.81
N ALA A 127 -4.79 -5.13 -10.85
CA ALA A 127 -5.63 -4.36 -11.77
C ALA A 127 -5.41 -4.79 -13.23
N GLY A 128 -4.17 -5.10 -13.61
CA GLY A 128 -3.84 -5.63 -14.93
C GLY A 128 -4.37 -7.04 -15.22
N LEU A 129 -4.83 -7.78 -14.21
CA LEU A 129 -5.53 -9.06 -14.38
C LEU A 129 -7.05 -8.87 -14.51
N LEU A 130 -7.59 -7.76 -14.04
CA LEU A 130 -9.02 -7.48 -13.96
C LEU A 130 -9.52 -6.66 -15.15
N GLY A 131 -8.69 -5.75 -15.65
CA GLY A 131 -9.06 -4.83 -16.70
C GLY A 131 -7.87 -4.36 -17.54
N ASN A 132 -8.15 -3.37 -18.39
CA ASN A 132 -7.15 -2.82 -19.30
C ASN A 132 -6.44 -1.58 -18.70
N LYS A 133 -7.20 -0.72 -18.00
CA LYS A 133 -6.71 0.51 -17.41
C LYS A 133 -7.21 0.71 -16.00
N PHE A 134 -6.32 1.13 -15.14
CA PHE A 134 -6.69 1.54 -13.77
C PHE A 134 -6.48 3.03 -13.57
N SER A 135 -7.26 3.63 -12.67
CA SER A 135 -6.97 4.94 -12.09
C SER A 135 -6.66 4.84 -10.61
N ILE A 136 -5.76 5.73 -10.17
CA ILE A 136 -5.41 5.86 -8.75
C ILE A 136 -6.28 6.98 -8.17
N VAL A 137 -7.08 6.65 -7.15
CA VAL A 137 -7.78 7.65 -6.33
C VAL A 137 -6.99 7.83 -5.04
N ASP A 138 -6.40 9.00 -4.87
CA ASP A 138 -5.53 9.33 -3.73
C ASP A 138 -6.11 10.46 -2.88
N ILE A 139 -5.54 10.67 -1.72
CA ILE A 139 -6.06 11.61 -0.71
C ILE A 139 -5.76 13.07 -1.05
N SER A 140 -4.64 13.35 -1.71
CA SER A 140 -4.27 14.71 -2.08
C SER A 140 -3.18 14.78 -3.16
N GLU A 141 -3.08 15.93 -3.81
CA GLU A 141 -2.08 16.19 -4.85
C GLU A 141 -0.64 16.08 -4.34
N SER A 142 -0.39 16.24 -3.04
CA SER A 142 0.95 16.06 -2.46
C SER A 142 1.54 14.67 -2.71
N HIS A 143 0.71 13.67 -2.95
CA HIS A 143 1.13 12.30 -3.27
C HIS A 143 1.28 12.02 -4.77
N ASN A 144 0.77 12.88 -5.65
CA ASN A 144 0.69 12.59 -7.09
C ASN A 144 2.05 12.24 -7.70
N MET A 145 3.10 13.00 -7.37
CA MET A 145 4.44 12.71 -7.90
C MET A 145 5.00 11.39 -7.38
N GLN A 146 4.68 11.01 -6.14
CA GLN A 146 5.06 9.69 -5.62
C GLN A 146 4.34 8.58 -6.39
N MET A 147 3.03 8.69 -6.58
CA MET A 147 2.25 7.70 -7.32
C MET A 147 2.67 7.63 -8.80
N TYR A 148 2.89 8.77 -9.44
CA TYR A 148 3.39 8.81 -10.82
C TYR A 148 4.75 8.10 -10.97
N HIS A 149 5.68 8.33 -10.03
CA HIS A 149 6.96 7.62 -10.04
C HIS A 149 6.79 6.11 -9.90
N LEU A 150 5.86 5.63 -9.07
CA LEU A 150 5.57 4.20 -8.96
C LEU A 150 5.00 3.64 -10.26
N VAL A 151 4.08 4.36 -10.91
CA VAL A 151 3.54 3.98 -12.22
C VAL A 151 4.66 3.79 -13.25
N VAL A 152 5.60 4.75 -13.31
CA VAL A 152 6.76 4.67 -14.22
C VAL A 152 7.70 3.54 -13.81
N GLN A 153 8.05 3.44 -12.53
CA GLN A 153 8.98 2.44 -12.00
C GLN A 153 8.48 1.01 -12.23
N TYR A 154 7.16 0.79 -12.11
CA TYR A 154 6.54 -0.51 -12.32
C TYR A 154 6.13 -0.78 -13.78
N ARG A 155 6.46 0.17 -14.68
CA ARG A 155 6.15 0.07 -16.13
C ARG A 155 4.65 -0.04 -16.41
N MET A 156 3.85 0.74 -15.68
CA MET A 156 2.39 0.76 -15.77
C MET A 156 1.83 2.01 -16.47
N THR A 157 2.69 2.82 -17.13
CA THR A 157 2.28 4.07 -17.78
C THR A 157 1.17 3.91 -18.82
N GLU A 158 1.20 2.83 -19.60
CA GLU A 158 0.17 2.57 -20.61
C GLU A 158 -1.15 2.05 -19.99
N ARG A 159 -1.08 1.55 -18.76
CA ARG A 159 -2.22 1.01 -18.03
C ARG A 159 -2.81 1.97 -16.99
N CYS A 160 -2.07 3.00 -16.60
CA CYS A 160 -2.56 4.04 -15.71
C CYS A 160 -3.33 5.09 -16.51
N ALA A 161 -4.64 5.16 -16.31
CA ALA A 161 -5.49 6.15 -16.99
C ALA A 161 -5.30 7.53 -16.36
N SER A 162 -5.30 7.60 -15.01
CA SER A 162 -5.14 8.88 -14.28
C SER A 162 -4.73 8.68 -12.83
N ILE A 163 -4.38 9.80 -12.19
CA ILE A 163 -4.24 9.94 -10.73
C ILE A 163 -5.18 11.08 -10.33
N ARG A 164 -6.22 10.78 -9.55
CA ARG A 164 -7.24 11.71 -9.10
C ARG A 164 -7.23 11.85 -7.57
N ASN A 165 -7.65 12.98 -7.05
CA ASN A 165 -7.52 13.31 -5.63
C ASN A 165 -8.85 13.70 -5.01
N VAL A 166 -9.14 13.16 -3.82
CA VAL A 166 -10.33 13.49 -3.04
C VAL A 166 -10.17 14.75 -2.18
N ASN A 167 -8.97 15.35 -2.12
CA ASN A 167 -8.66 16.57 -1.38
C ASN A 167 -8.88 16.47 0.15
N PHE A 168 -8.43 15.35 0.73
CA PHE A 168 -8.33 15.14 2.18
C PHE A 168 -6.87 14.90 2.57
N PRO A 169 -6.02 15.96 2.61
CA PRO A 169 -4.61 15.83 2.90
C PRO A 169 -4.36 15.35 4.33
N LEU A 170 -3.25 14.65 4.53
CA LEU A 170 -2.77 14.32 5.86
C LEU A 170 -2.26 15.58 6.57
N PRO A 171 -2.34 15.65 7.91
CA PRO A 171 -1.82 16.79 8.66
C PRO A 171 -0.30 16.89 8.53
N THR A 172 0.20 18.12 8.49
CA THR A 172 1.63 18.45 8.50
C THR A 172 1.92 19.50 9.58
N PRO A 173 3.19 19.69 9.98
CA PRO A 173 3.53 20.68 11.02
C PRO A 173 3.03 22.10 10.74
N ASN A 174 2.91 22.48 9.48
CA ASN A 174 2.54 23.83 9.06
C ASN A 174 1.07 23.97 8.62
N HIS A 175 0.33 22.87 8.59
CA HIS A 175 -1.06 22.86 8.14
C HIS A 175 -1.90 22.05 9.14
N PRO A 176 -2.90 22.68 9.74
CA PRO A 176 -3.81 22.01 10.66
C PRO A 176 -4.59 20.91 9.93
N ASN A 177 -5.09 19.97 10.69
CA ASN A 177 -5.92 18.89 10.18
C ASN A 177 -7.38 19.36 10.05
N ASP A 178 -7.67 20.22 9.07
CA ASP A 178 -8.99 20.84 8.88
C ASP A 178 -10.07 19.84 8.47
N ARG A 179 -9.65 18.74 7.81
CA ARG A 179 -10.55 17.68 7.32
C ARG A 179 -10.01 16.31 7.72
N PRO A 180 -10.16 15.92 9.00
CA PRO A 180 -9.55 14.70 9.52
C PRO A 180 -10.15 13.44 8.88
N ILE A 181 -9.32 12.64 8.23
CA ILE A 181 -9.72 11.39 7.55
C ILE A 181 -10.38 10.40 8.50
N GLN A 182 -9.94 10.33 9.76
CA GLN A 182 -10.56 9.47 10.77
C GLN A 182 -12.03 9.86 11.07
N VAL A 183 -12.34 11.16 11.08
CA VAL A 183 -13.73 11.65 11.25
C VAL A 183 -14.59 11.27 10.07
N GLU A 184 -14.05 11.40 8.86
CA GLU A 184 -14.76 11.01 7.63
C GLU A 184 -15.02 9.49 7.58
N ARG A 185 -14.03 8.69 7.97
CA ARG A 185 -14.17 7.23 8.09
C ARG A 185 -15.27 6.87 9.09
N ASP A 186 -15.19 7.42 10.30
CA ASP A 186 -16.13 7.08 11.37
C ASP A 186 -17.56 7.51 11.00
N ARG A 187 -17.72 8.67 10.34
CA ARG A 187 -19.00 9.14 9.79
C ARG A 187 -19.52 8.16 8.71
N ALA A 188 -18.69 7.77 7.77
CA ALA A 188 -19.08 6.86 6.70
C ALA A 188 -19.49 5.46 7.23
N ILE A 189 -18.80 4.94 8.24
CA ILE A 189 -19.15 3.67 8.88
C ILE A 189 -20.50 3.78 9.63
N GLN A 190 -20.77 4.90 10.30
CA GLN A 190 -22.00 5.08 11.09
C GLN A 190 -23.24 5.41 10.25
N SER A 191 -23.08 6.24 9.22
CA SER A 191 -24.21 6.78 8.43
C SER A 191 -24.27 6.25 7.00
N GLY A 192 -23.26 5.51 6.54
CA GLY A 192 -23.16 5.04 5.16
C GLY A 192 -22.61 6.09 4.18
N THR A 193 -22.30 7.32 4.63
CA THR A 193 -21.76 8.40 3.79
C THR A 193 -20.85 9.34 4.55
N SER A 194 -19.96 10.05 3.83
CA SER A 194 -19.15 11.16 4.32
C SER A 194 -18.65 11.99 3.14
N ASP A 195 -18.16 13.20 3.40
CA ASP A 195 -17.66 14.08 2.33
C ASP A 195 -16.49 13.43 1.56
N MET A 196 -15.61 12.69 2.26
CA MET A 196 -14.51 11.99 1.62
C MET A 196 -15.00 10.81 0.75
N LEU A 197 -16.02 10.07 1.19
CA LEU A 197 -16.61 9.00 0.38
C LEU A 197 -17.29 9.55 -0.88
N GLU A 198 -18.08 10.62 -0.76
CA GLU A 198 -18.74 11.24 -1.92
C GLU A 198 -17.71 11.84 -2.90
N ALA A 199 -16.62 12.43 -2.41
CA ALA A 199 -15.53 12.87 -3.25
C ALA A 199 -14.86 11.68 -3.97
N ALA A 200 -14.64 10.56 -3.27
CA ALA A 200 -14.08 9.35 -3.89
C ALA A 200 -15.00 8.75 -4.96
N VAL A 201 -16.32 8.78 -4.75
CA VAL A 201 -17.31 8.37 -5.75
C VAL A 201 -17.22 9.27 -6.97
N THR A 202 -17.23 10.60 -6.77
CA THR A 202 -17.15 11.59 -7.86
C THR A 202 -15.89 11.42 -8.69
N GLU A 203 -14.72 11.32 -8.05
CA GLU A 203 -13.44 11.14 -8.74
C GLU A 203 -13.33 9.77 -9.43
N SER A 204 -13.95 8.74 -8.86
CA SER A 204 -13.99 7.42 -9.50
C SER A 204 -14.87 7.41 -10.75
N ILE A 205 -16.02 8.07 -10.72
CA ILE A 205 -16.90 8.23 -11.90
C ILE A 205 -16.16 9.00 -12.99
N ALA A 206 -15.51 10.11 -12.64
CA ALA A 206 -14.73 10.87 -13.59
C ALA A 206 -13.54 10.06 -14.16
N ALA A 207 -12.87 9.23 -13.34
CA ALA A 207 -11.85 8.31 -13.81
C ALA A 207 -12.39 7.30 -14.84
N ILE A 208 -13.60 6.82 -14.64
CA ILE A 208 -14.28 5.87 -15.56
C ILE A 208 -14.72 6.57 -16.86
N GLU A 209 -15.44 7.66 -16.75
CA GLU A 209 -16.10 8.33 -17.88
C GLU A 209 -15.14 9.18 -18.71
N GLU A 210 -14.24 9.90 -18.07
CA GLU A 210 -13.34 10.86 -18.75
C GLU A 210 -12.00 10.25 -19.11
N ASP A 211 -11.42 9.39 -18.22
CA ASP A 211 -10.07 8.85 -18.40
C ASP A 211 -10.06 7.41 -18.93
N GLY A 212 -11.23 6.74 -18.92
CA GLY A 212 -11.41 5.39 -19.45
C GLY A 212 -10.86 4.29 -18.53
N ALA A 213 -10.88 4.51 -17.22
CA ALA A 213 -10.51 3.48 -16.25
C ALA A 213 -11.60 2.40 -16.15
N ASP A 214 -11.20 1.15 -16.04
CA ASP A 214 -12.06 -0.02 -15.78
C ASP A 214 -11.72 -0.73 -14.46
N THR A 215 -10.78 -0.16 -13.71
CA THR A 215 -10.41 -0.58 -12.36
C THR A 215 -9.98 0.65 -11.55
N ILE A 216 -10.41 0.73 -10.30
CA ILE A 216 -9.98 1.78 -9.36
C ILE A 216 -9.04 1.19 -8.32
N ILE A 217 -7.92 1.87 -8.06
CA ILE A 217 -7.01 1.53 -6.97
C ILE A 217 -6.86 2.72 -6.01
N LEU A 218 -6.71 2.44 -4.70
CA LEU A 218 -6.57 3.48 -3.69
C LEU A 218 -5.08 3.76 -3.43
N GLY A 219 -4.67 5.02 -3.54
CA GLY A 219 -3.27 5.41 -3.46
C GLY A 219 -2.72 5.38 -2.04
N CYS A 220 -3.38 5.99 -1.08
CA CYS A 220 -2.92 6.11 0.29
C CYS A 220 -3.55 5.09 1.23
N SER A 221 -2.76 4.50 2.12
CA SER A 221 -3.27 3.56 3.14
C SER A 221 -4.28 4.20 4.11
N ALA A 222 -4.23 5.50 4.31
CA ALA A 222 -5.23 6.24 5.09
C ALA A 222 -6.63 6.25 4.43
N ALA A 223 -6.71 5.96 3.12
CA ALA A 223 -7.96 5.87 2.36
C ALA A 223 -8.43 4.42 2.11
N PHE A 224 -7.70 3.40 2.53
CA PHE A 224 -8.05 2.00 2.24
C PHE A 224 -9.41 1.57 2.81
N TRP A 225 -9.89 2.22 3.86
CA TRP A 225 -11.22 2.03 4.42
C TRP A 225 -12.36 2.37 3.44
N LEU A 226 -12.09 3.19 2.43
CA LEU A 226 -13.05 3.52 1.40
C LEU A 226 -13.44 2.31 0.54
N GLN A 227 -12.56 1.33 0.40
CA GLN A 227 -12.70 0.25 -0.58
C GLN A 227 -14.08 -0.42 -0.56
N PRO A 228 -14.57 -0.98 0.56
CA PRO A 228 -15.86 -1.67 0.56
C PRO A 228 -17.05 -0.72 0.31
N LEU A 229 -16.97 0.50 0.81
CA LEU A 229 -18.04 1.49 0.65
C LEU A 229 -18.07 2.05 -0.77
N LEU A 230 -16.91 2.39 -1.33
CA LEU A 230 -16.77 2.88 -2.70
C LEU A 230 -17.20 1.82 -3.72
N GLN A 231 -16.76 0.57 -3.54
CA GLN A 231 -17.19 -0.56 -4.40
C GLN A 231 -18.72 -0.70 -4.41
N LYS A 232 -19.34 -0.64 -3.22
CA LYS A 232 -20.78 -0.72 -3.09
C LYS A 232 -21.48 0.45 -3.77
N ARG A 233 -21.02 1.69 -3.55
CA ARG A 233 -21.62 2.90 -4.13
C ARG A 233 -21.52 2.92 -5.66
N LEU A 234 -20.39 2.55 -6.23
CA LEU A 234 -20.23 2.45 -7.68
C LEU A 234 -21.21 1.44 -8.28
N LEU A 235 -21.35 0.27 -7.66
CA LEU A 235 -22.29 -0.75 -8.12
C LEU A 235 -23.76 -0.29 -8.02
N GLU A 236 -24.14 0.40 -6.95
CA GLU A 236 -25.50 0.98 -6.77
C GLU A 236 -25.83 2.03 -7.83
N ILE A 237 -24.84 2.77 -8.33
CA ILE A 237 -24.98 3.74 -9.41
C ILE A 237 -25.06 3.06 -10.79
N GLY A 238 -24.58 1.80 -10.88
CA GLY A 238 -24.58 1.00 -12.11
C GLY A 238 -23.18 0.77 -12.71
N TRP A 239 -22.10 1.20 -12.03
CA TRP A 239 -20.74 0.95 -12.44
C TRP A 239 -20.21 -0.34 -11.81
N ASP A 240 -20.12 -1.41 -12.61
CA ASP A 240 -19.50 -2.69 -12.23
C ASP A 240 -17.98 -2.63 -12.47
N VAL A 241 -17.30 -1.84 -11.66
CA VAL A 241 -15.86 -1.60 -11.74
C VAL A 241 -15.19 -2.03 -10.44
N PRO A 242 -14.17 -2.91 -10.47
CA PRO A 242 -13.45 -3.32 -9.27
C PRO A 242 -12.74 -2.15 -8.57
N VAL A 243 -12.83 -2.13 -7.24
CA VAL A 243 -12.05 -1.23 -6.38
C VAL A 243 -11.07 -2.06 -5.56
N LEU A 244 -9.77 -1.75 -5.66
CA LEU A 244 -8.71 -2.45 -4.93
C LEU A 244 -8.13 -1.55 -3.83
N GLU A 245 -7.72 -2.18 -2.74
CA GLU A 245 -6.90 -1.54 -1.71
C GLU A 245 -5.61 -2.34 -1.47
N GLY A 246 -4.57 -1.62 -1.06
CA GLY A 246 -3.22 -2.14 -1.14
C GLY A 246 -2.85 -3.19 -0.11
N ALA A 247 -3.39 -3.15 1.11
CA ALA A 247 -2.98 -4.09 2.15
C ALA A 247 -3.46 -5.51 1.84
N ARG A 248 -4.75 -5.66 1.45
CA ARG A 248 -5.29 -6.95 1.00
C ARG A 248 -4.56 -7.46 -0.23
N ALA A 249 -4.34 -6.57 -1.21
CA ALA A 249 -3.62 -6.91 -2.43
C ALA A 249 -2.21 -7.44 -2.11
N ALA A 250 -1.44 -6.75 -1.27
CA ALA A 250 -0.09 -7.14 -0.89
C ALA A 250 -0.05 -8.49 -0.15
N ILE A 251 -0.99 -8.72 0.79
CA ILE A 251 -1.10 -9.98 1.53
C ILE A 251 -1.43 -11.14 0.59
N GLN A 252 -2.38 -10.97 -0.34
CA GLN A 252 -2.76 -12.01 -1.27
C GLN A 252 -1.65 -12.33 -2.30
N VAL A 253 -0.94 -11.31 -2.77
CA VAL A 253 0.22 -11.53 -3.64
C VAL A 253 1.33 -12.27 -2.87
N ALA A 254 1.54 -11.97 -1.59
CA ALA A 254 2.51 -12.70 -0.76
C ALA A 254 2.14 -14.19 -0.66
N LYS A 255 0.88 -14.53 -0.37
CA LYS A 255 0.39 -15.92 -0.35
C LYS A 255 0.64 -16.61 -1.69
N MET A 256 0.26 -15.95 -2.78
CA MET A 256 0.43 -16.48 -4.14
C MET A 256 1.92 -16.79 -4.44
N LEU A 257 2.83 -15.88 -4.11
CA LEU A 257 4.26 -16.09 -4.35
C LEU A 257 4.82 -17.24 -3.52
N VAL A 258 4.41 -17.37 -2.25
CA VAL A 258 4.78 -18.48 -1.38
C VAL A 258 4.24 -19.81 -1.93
N ASP A 259 2.97 -19.87 -2.32
CA ASP A 259 2.35 -21.08 -2.87
C ASP A 259 2.98 -21.52 -4.21
N LEU A 260 3.41 -20.57 -5.03
CA LEU A 260 4.15 -20.84 -6.28
C LEU A 260 5.62 -21.19 -6.04
N GLY A 261 6.14 -21.02 -4.82
CA GLY A 261 7.56 -21.25 -4.51
C GLY A 261 8.52 -20.31 -5.24
N VAL A 262 8.09 -19.05 -5.50
CA VAL A 262 8.87 -18.06 -6.26
C VAL A 262 9.14 -16.79 -5.47
N ASP A 263 10.24 -16.12 -5.82
CA ASP A 263 10.65 -14.85 -5.25
C ASP A 263 11.14 -13.88 -6.35
N ALA A 264 11.82 -12.80 -5.96
CA ALA A 264 12.38 -11.86 -6.91
C ALA A 264 13.45 -12.49 -7.80
N SER A 265 13.45 -12.16 -9.09
CA SER A 265 14.46 -12.66 -10.04
C SER A 265 15.86 -12.21 -9.68
N GLY A 266 16.80 -13.16 -9.53
CA GLY A 266 18.20 -12.86 -9.26
C GLY A 266 18.95 -12.12 -10.38
N LEU A 267 18.36 -12.00 -11.57
CA LEU A 267 18.89 -11.18 -12.65
C LEU A 267 18.41 -9.73 -12.58
N ALA A 268 17.19 -9.52 -12.08
CA ALA A 268 16.61 -8.19 -11.90
C ALA A 268 17.03 -7.56 -10.56
N PHE A 269 17.21 -8.38 -9.53
CA PHE A 269 17.58 -8.02 -8.16
C PHE A 269 18.81 -8.80 -7.73
N PRO A 270 20.01 -8.40 -8.17
CA PRO A 270 21.21 -9.22 -8.04
C PRO A 270 21.90 -9.10 -6.68
N GLY A 271 21.22 -8.91 -5.56
CA GLY A 271 21.75 -8.72 -4.20
C GLY A 271 23.06 -9.42 -3.86
N GLU A 272 23.44 -10.42 -4.69
CA GLU A 272 24.76 -11.05 -4.77
C GLU A 272 25.13 -11.21 -6.24
N ARG A 273 26.46 -11.41 -6.48
CA ARG A 273 26.96 -11.67 -7.84
C ARG A 273 26.32 -12.95 -8.39
N PRO A 274 25.55 -12.90 -9.47
CA PRO A 274 24.98 -14.10 -10.08
C PRO A 274 26.07 -14.98 -10.70
N ALA A 275 25.84 -16.30 -10.69
CA ALA A 275 26.77 -17.26 -11.31
C ALA A 275 26.89 -17.06 -12.83
N MET A 276 25.82 -16.58 -13.47
CA MET A 276 25.78 -16.32 -14.90
C MET A 276 25.29 -14.89 -15.18
N TRP A 277 25.93 -14.24 -16.17
CA TRP A 277 25.57 -12.91 -16.63
C TRP A 277 25.04 -12.94 -18.06
N ARG A 278 24.05 -12.08 -18.35
CA ARG A 278 23.64 -11.86 -19.73
C ARG A 278 24.75 -11.14 -20.50
N ARG A 279 25.08 -11.63 -21.69
CA ARG A 279 26.02 -10.96 -22.60
C ARG A 279 25.40 -9.70 -23.23
N ARG A 280 24.09 -9.68 -23.41
CA ARG A 280 23.32 -8.53 -23.92
C ARG A 280 22.26 -8.13 -22.90
N LYS A 281 22.14 -6.83 -22.68
CA LYS A 281 20.96 -6.23 -22.02
C LYS A 281 20.00 -5.81 -23.12
N VAL A 282 18.76 -6.29 -23.03
CA VAL A 282 17.65 -5.87 -23.89
C VAL A 282 16.63 -5.19 -22.97
N PHE A 283 16.29 -3.97 -23.30
CA PHE A 283 15.28 -3.21 -22.57
C PHE A 283 14.08 -3.00 -23.48
#